data_9046b793b2b76774c1b854ce3e2ac9d2
#
_entry.id   9046b793b2b76774c1b854ce3e2ac9d2
#
_cell.length_a   1.000
_cell.length_b   1.000
_cell.length_c   1.000
_cell.angle_alpha   90.00
_cell.angle_beta   90.00
_cell.angle_gamma   90.00
#
_symmetry.space_group_name_H-M   'P 1'
#
loop_
_entity.id
_entity.type
_entity.pdbx_description
1 polymer ?
#
loop_
_entity_poly.entity_id
_entity_poly.type
_entity_poly.pdbx_seq_one_letter_code
_entity_poly.pdbx_strand_id
1 'polypeptide(L)'
;MKKVLALLISVCLLVSLAACSENSETTDSKSESQEKVLKIAGLNGGYGDEHWKELASKFEAANDGVKVELTLEKNIAEVLRPQIQAKNVPDIIYLAVGAEGKLTDTLIKERAIQDITDVFDMEVPGEGVKVKDKIVPGFTDTLITKPYGDGKIYLAPLFYAPCGLFYNQDLFGEGKYKFPETWDELLALGETAKSDGISLFTYPTTGYFDAFFYALLNEVGGSELFNNAMNYEEKAWTSNEATKAFELIGELAKYTHPDTVSQANGEGFTKNQQLILDNKALFIPNGTWLPGEMKDAPRADGFKWGFTALPKVKAGGNAYSYTFFEQMYIPEGAKEVDLAKKFMAYMYSDEAAKIIHEKSGAVQPIVGVSKFMTEGDQNKLFYSVYDNGAKAAMGGFAAAPPVEGVDLTSGDGILFGTVNSIVSKNKTVEQWQNEVVEAAAKIREAINAQ
;
A
#
# COMPACT_ATOMS: atom_id res chain seq x y z
N MET A 1 -68.96 -4.40 26.35
CA MET A 1 -69.72 -5.61 25.93
C MET A 1 -68.70 -6.56 25.41
N LYS A 2 -68.09 -7.35 26.23
CA LYS A 2 -68.51 -8.76 26.60
C LYS A 2 -68.44 -9.67 25.38
N LYS A 3 -67.33 -10.50 25.43
CA LYS A 3 -67.41 -11.96 25.30
C LYS A 3 -67.87 -12.52 23.96
N VAL A 4 -67.07 -13.47 23.52
CA VAL A 4 -67.26 -14.58 22.56
C VAL A 4 -66.32 -14.44 21.36
N LEU A 5 -65.19 -15.10 21.45
CA LEU A 5 -64.65 -16.08 20.50
C LEU A 5 -63.40 -16.73 21.06
N ALA A 6 -63.59 -17.66 21.97
CA ALA A 6 -62.65 -18.71 22.28
C ALA A 6 -63.39 -20.01 21.98
N LEU A 7 -62.99 -20.70 20.93
CA LEU A 7 -63.17 -22.15 20.70
C LEU A 7 -63.07 -22.43 19.20
N LEU A 8 -61.90 -22.83 18.75
CA LEU A 8 -61.72 -23.65 17.54
C LEU A 8 -60.23 -23.82 17.23
N ILE A 9 -59.48 -24.41 18.17
CA ILE A 9 -58.21 -25.07 17.91
C ILE A 9 -58.13 -26.24 18.89
N SER A 10 -58.68 -27.36 18.49
CA SER A 10 -58.39 -28.68 19.06
C SER A 10 -59.23 -29.68 18.28
N VAL A 11 -58.64 -30.30 17.33
CA VAL A 11 -58.93 -31.65 16.79
C VAL A 11 -58.21 -31.78 15.42
N CYS A 12 -57.02 -32.32 15.43
CA CYS A 12 -56.39 -33.04 14.36
C CYS A 12 -55.04 -33.60 14.82
N LEU A 13 -55.09 -34.41 15.85
CA LEU A 13 -54.04 -35.38 16.20
C LEU A 13 -54.72 -36.73 16.28
N LEU A 14 -54.09 -37.75 15.69
CA LEU A 14 -54.44 -39.16 15.67
C LEU A 14 -55.11 -39.62 14.35
N VAL A 15 -54.32 -40.24 13.57
CA VAL A 15 -54.46 -41.56 12.89
C VAL A 15 -53.44 -41.62 11.76
N SER A 16 -52.35 -42.37 11.94
CA SER A 16 -52.10 -43.61 11.17
C SER A 16 -50.69 -44.12 11.44
N LEU A 17 -50.68 -45.12 12.33
CA LEU A 17 -49.66 -46.16 12.33
C LEU A 17 -50.14 -47.29 11.43
N ALA A 18 -49.19 -47.89 10.71
CA ALA A 18 -49.24 -49.18 10.09
C ALA A 18 -49.41 -49.18 8.56
N ALA A 19 -48.27 -49.35 7.91
CA ALA A 19 -48.06 -50.39 6.90
C ALA A 19 -46.57 -50.55 6.60
N CYS A 20 -45.96 -51.63 7.11
CA CYS A 20 -44.71 -52.20 6.59
C CYS A 20 -44.99 -52.83 5.24
N SER A 21 -44.19 -52.49 4.24
CA SER A 21 -43.88 -53.39 3.12
C SER A 21 -42.50 -53.00 2.57
N GLU A 22 -41.64 -54.01 2.58
CA GLU A 22 -40.31 -54.00 1.97
C GLU A 22 -40.40 -53.65 0.51
N ASN A 23 -39.62 -52.66 0.08
CA ASN A 23 -38.99 -52.63 -1.22
C ASN A 23 -37.72 -51.83 -1.12
N SER A 24 -36.58 -52.52 -1.22
CA SER A 24 -35.24 -51.97 -1.33
C SER A 24 -35.07 -51.29 -2.66
N GLU A 25 -35.27 -49.98 -2.69
CA GLU A 25 -34.67 -49.11 -3.70
C GLU A 25 -33.62 -48.26 -3.03
N THR A 26 -32.39 -48.47 -3.43
CA THR A 26 -31.23 -47.61 -3.13
C THR A 26 -31.50 -46.20 -3.62
N THR A 27 -32.03 -45.37 -2.74
CA THR A 27 -32.00 -43.92 -2.95
C THR A 27 -30.59 -43.46 -2.61
N ASP A 28 -29.82 -43.16 -3.64
CA ASP A 28 -28.68 -42.31 -3.57
C ASP A 28 -29.12 -41.01 -2.88
N SER A 29 -28.83 -40.91 -1.59
CA SER A 29 -28.92 -39.66 -0.88
C SER A 29 -27.77 -38.79 -1.42
N LYS A 30 -28.02 -38.03 -2.49
CA LYS A 30 -27.23 -36.83 -2.73
C LYS A 30 -27.33 -36.02 -1.47
N SER A 31 -26.27 -36.02 -0.69
CA SER A 31 -25.97 -35.02 0.30
C SER A 31 -26.10 -33.68 -0.40
N GLU A 32 -27.17 -32.93 -0.15
CA GLU A 32 -27.21 -31.52 -0.47
C GLU A 32 -26.04 -30.90 0.29
N SER A 33 -24.93 -30.65 -0.41
CA SER A 33 -23.85 -29.89 0.14
C SER A 33 -24.41 -28.50 0.45
N GLN A 34 -24.49 -28.16 1.72
CA GLN A 34 -24.96 -26.87 2.19
C GLN A 34 -24.11 -25.81 1.47
N GLU A 35 -24.74 -24.92 0.70
CA GLU A 35 -24.07 -23.86 -0.02
C GLU A 35 -23.27 -23.01 0.97
N LYS A 36 -21.96 -22.85 0.73
CA LYS A 36 -21.09 -22.02 1.54
C LYS A 36 -21.07 -20.62 0.99
N VAL A 37 -21.25 -19.62 1.84
CA VAL A 37 -21.28 -18.21 1.46
C VAL A 37 -20.06 -17.50 2.01
N LEU A 38 -19.13 -17.09 1.12
CA LEU A 38 -17.99 -16.26 1.44
C LEU A 38 -18.40 -14.77 1.37
N LYS A 39 -18.32 -14.06 2.48
CA LYS A 39 -18.64 -12.64 2.55
C LYS A 39 -17.41 -11.78 2.47
N ILE A 40 -17.32 -10.96 1.44
CA ILE A 40 -16.19 -10.03 1.23
C ILE A 40 -16.73 -8.61 1.31
N ALA A 41 -16.13 -7.80 2.17
CA ALA A 41 -16.46 -6.39 2.29
C ALA A 41 -15.24 -5.52 2.00
N GLY A 42 -15.43 -4.39 1.35
CA GLY A 42 -14.28 -3.55 1.00
C GLY A 42 -14.62 -2.17 0.46
N LEU A 43 -13.57 -1.38 0.30
CA LEU A 43 -13.66 -0.03 -0.24
C LEU A 43 -13.98 -0.05 -1.75
N ASN A 44 -15.06 0.60 -2.14
CA ASN A 44 -15.34 0.97 -3.52
C ASN A 44 -14.72 2.35 -3.81
N GLY A 45 -13.41 2.35 -4.01
CA GLY A 45 -12.62 3.55 -4.27
C GLY A 45 -12.35 3.78 -5.76
N GLY A 46 -11.18 4.35 -6.06
CA GLY A 46 -10.77 4.71 -7.42
C GLY A 46 -10.65 3.53 -8.40
N TYR A 47 -10.47 2.33 -7.90
CA TYR A 47 -10.38 1.11 -8.70
C TYR A 47 -11.75 0.53 -9.10
N GLY A 48 -12.86 1.05 -8.54
CA GLY A 48 -14.21 0.53 -8.80
C GLY A 48 -14.41 -0.89 -8.26
N ASP A 49 -15.44 -1.57 -8.76
CA ASP A 49 -15.87 -2.89 -8.25
C ASP A 49 -15.92 -4.00 -9.32
N GLU A 50 -15.68 -3.69 -10.59
CA GLU A 50 -15.84 -4.67 -11.68
C GLU A 50 -14.89 -5.86 -11.57
N HIS A 51 -13.64 -5.62 -11.18
CA HIS A 51 -12.66 -6.67 -10.93
C HIS A 51 -13.11 -7.62 -9.80
N TRP A 52 -13.68 -7.09 -8.72
CA TRP A 52 -14.21 -7.90 -7.62
C TRP A 52 -15.34 -8.84 -8.07
N LYS A 53 -16.26 -8.33 -8.89
CA LYS A 53 -17.38 -9.12 -9.43
C LYS A 53 -16.88 -10.27 -10.32
N GLU A 54 -15.90 -10.01 -11.17
CA GLU A 54 -15.32 -11.03 -12.04
C GLU A 54 -14.51 -12.05 -11.24
N LEU A 55 -13.69 -11.63 -10.28
CA LEU A 55 -12.95 -12.52 -9.40
C LEU A 55 -13.89 -13.42 -8.56
N ALA A 56 -14.96 -12.86 -8.02
CA ALA A 56 -15.98 -13.61 -7.30
C ALA A 56 -16.61 -14.69 -8.20
N SER A 57 -17.03 -14.32 -9.40
CA SER A 57 -17.62 -15.26 -10.37
C SER A 57 -16.65 -16.39 -10.77
N LYS A 58 -15.37 -16.07 -10.98
CA LYS A 58 -14.34 -17.07 -11.29
C LYS A 58 -14.08 -18.02 -10.12
N PHE A 59 -14.02 -17.49 -8.93
CA PHE A 59 -13.83 -18.28 -7.71
C PHE A 59 -15.02 -19.22 -7.46
N GLU A 60 -16.26 -18.74 -7.62
CA GLU A 60 -17.46 -19.57 -7.56
C GLU A 60 -17.42 -20.71 -8.58
N ALA A 61 -17.07 -20.40 -9.84
CA ALA A 61 -16.98 -21.40 -10.90
C ALA A 61 -15.91 -22.48 -10.65
N ALA A 62 -14.86 -22.15 -9.89
CA ALA A 62 -13.78 -23.08 -9.53
C ALA A 62 -14.06 -23.84 -8.22
N ASN A 63 -15.12 -23.51 -7.49
CA ASN A 63 -15.45 -24.09 -6.17
C ASN A 63 -16.93 -24.43 -6.08
N ASP A 64 -17.29 -25.66 -6.43
CA ASP A 64 -18.68 -26.12 -6.42
C ASP A 64 -19.35 -25.92 -5.05
N GLY A 65 -20.57 -25.38 -5.04
CA GLY A 65 -21.34 -25.11 -3.81
C GLY A 65 -20.86 -23.88 -3.03
N VAL A 66 -20.03 -23.02 -3.61
CA VAL A 66 -19.59 -21.74 -3.03
C VAL A 66 -20.31 -20.58 -3.70
N LYS A 67 -20.74 -19.63 -2.89
CA LYS A 67 -21.20 -18.29 -3.28
C LYS A 67 -20.32 -17.21 -2.66
N VAL A 68 -20.12 -16.10 -3.38
CA VAL A 68 -19.40 -14.94 -2.90
C VAL A 68 -20.34 -13.75 -2.83
N GLU A 69 -20.55 -13.23 -1.63
CA GLU A 69 -21.30 -12.00 -1.39
C GLU A 69 -20.36 -10.83 -1.25
N LEU A 70 -20.53 -9.80 -2.08
CA LEU A 70 -19.71 -8.59 -2.08
C LEU A 70 -20.47 -7.42 -1.44
N THR A 71 -19.86 -6.75 -0.47
CA THR A 71 -20.31 -5.47 0.09
C THR A 71 -19.21 -4.44 -0.15
N LEU A 72 -19.35 -3.65 -1.22
CA LEU A 72 -18.34 -2.69 -1.67
C LEU A 72 -18.91 -1.29 -1.64
N GLU A 73 -18.44 -0.45 -0.70
CA GLU A 73 -18.98 0.88 -0.44
C GLU A 73 -17.87 1.92 -0.27
N LYS A 74 -18.15 3.18 -0.62
CA LYS A 74 -17.19 4.28 -0.42
C LYS A 74 -16.90 4.54 1.06
N ASN A 75 -17.92 4.43 1.90
CA ASN A 75 -17.85 4.62 3.34
C ASN A 75 -17.91 3.29 4.11
N ILE A 76 -17.23 2.27 3.59
CA ILE A 76 -17.30 0.89 4.11
C ILE A 76 -17.03 0.77 5.61
N ALA A 77 -16.18 1.62 6.18
CA ALA A 77 -15.90 1.62 7.61
C ALA A 77 -17.16 1.91 8.46
N GLU A 78 -18.01 2.83 8.00
CA GLU A 78 -19.26 3.16 8.68
C GLU A 78 -20.30 2.04 8.53
N VAL A 79 -20.33 1.37 7.38
CA VAL A 79 -21.20 0.23 7.12
C VAL A 79 -20.85 -0.97 7.99
N LEU A 80 -19.54 -1.24 8.15
CA LEU A 80 -19.07 -2.43 8.86
C LEU A 80 -19.10 -2.28 10.40
N ARG A 81 -18.86 -1.09 10.97
CA ARG A 81 -18.85 -0.91 12.42
C ARG A 81 -20.09 -1.49 13.14
N PRO A 82 -21.33 -1.13 12.78
CA PRO A 82 -22.50 -1.70 13.43
C PRO A 82 -22.66 -3.21 13.16
N GLN A 83 -22.23 -3.70 12.00
CA GLN A 83 -22.28 -5.13 11.69
C GLN A 83 -21.32 -5.93 12.58
N ILE A 84 -20.07 -5.46 12.73
CA ILE A 84 -19.07 -6.09 13.60
C ILE A 84 -19.54 -6.07 15.06
N GLN A 85 -20.10 -4.96 15.54
CA GLN A 85 -20.68 -4.85 16.88
C GLN A 85 -21.83 -5.84 17.10
N ALA A 86 -22.64 -6.09 16.06
CA ALA A 86 -23.72 -7.07 16.07
C ALA A 86 -23.23 -8.51 15.83
N LYS A 87 -21.91 -8.76 15.75
CA LYS A 87 -21.29 -10.06 15.46
C LYS A 87 -21.69 -10.64 14.08
N ASN A 88 -22.10 -9.78 13.15
CA ASN A 88 -22.31 -10.12 11.74
C ASN A 88 -21.08 -9.66 10.93
N VAL A 89 -19.99 -10.41 11.10
CA VAL A 89 -18.66 -10.05 10.56
C VAL A 89 -18.51 -10.63 9.17
N PRO A 90 -17.98 -9.90 8.17
CA PRO A 90 -17.58 -10.48 6.89
C PRO A 90 -16.40 -11.44 7.05
N ASP A 91 -16.16 -12.30 6.05
CA ASP A 91 -15.05 -13.25 6.10
C ASP A 91 -13.73 -12.63 5.62
N ILE A 92 -13.80 -11.66 4.72
CA ILE A 92 -12.66 -10.87 4.27
C ILE A 92 -13.03 -9.38 4.32
N ILE A 93 -12.10 -8.56 4.79
CA ILE A 93 -12.17 -7.11 4.66
C ILE A 93 -11.01 -6.61 3.78
N TYR A 94 -11.33 -5.80 2.78
CA TYR A 94 -10.40 -5.03 1.96
C TYR A 94 -10.49 -3.56 2.35
N LEU A 95 -9.56 -3.11 3.17
CA LEU A 95 -9.47 -1.72 3.63
C LEU A 95 -8.07 -1.42 4.16
N ALA A 96 -7.43 -0.37 3.64
CA ALA A 96 -6.07 -0.02 4.02
C ALA A 96 -5.99 0.47 5.48
N VAL A 97 -4.84 0.24 6.11
CA VAL A 97 -4.44 0.95 7.34
C VAL A 97 -4.39 2.43 7.05
N GLY A 98 -4.93 3.23 7.94
CA GLY A 98 -5.00 4.68 7.75
C GLY A 98 -6.19 5.18 6.94
N ALA A 99 -6.99 4.29 6.31
CA ALA A 99 -8.17 4.67 5.55
C ALA A 99 -9.19 5.47 6.36
N GLU A 100 -10.02 6.24 5.68
CA GLU A 100 -11.09 7.03 6.31
C GLU A 100 -11.95 6.17 7.24
N GLY A 101 -12.34 6.72 8.38
CA GLY A 101 -13.06 6.02 9.43
C GLY A 101 -12.19 5.12 10.32
N LYS A 102 -10.89 4.90 10.00
CA LYS A 102 -9.92 4.18 10.86
C LYS A 102 -10.40 2.82 11.38
N LEU A 103 -11.19 2.08 10.58
CA LEU A 103 -11.71 0.78 11.00
C LEU A 103 -10.58 -0.24 11.15
N THR A 104 -9.71 -0.35 10.16
CA THR A 104 -8.57 -1.29 10.18
C THR A 104 -7.64 -0.99 11.35
N ASP A 105 -7.32 0.28 11.59
CA ASP A 105 -6.51 0.74 12.73
C ASP A 105 -7.16 0.33 14.07
N THR A 106 -8.49 0.46 14.17
CA THR A 106 -9.25 0.05 15.37
C THR A 106 -9.15 -1.45 15.58
N LEU A 107 -9.37 -2.27 14.54
CA LEU A 107 -9.30 -3.73 14.63
C LEU A 107 -7.90 -4.22 14.98
N ILE A 108 -6.86 -3.58 14.46
CA ILE A 108 -5.46 -3.86 14.86
C ILE A 108 -5.28 -3.57 16.36
N LYS A 109 -5.70 -2.40 16.84
CA LYS A 109 -5.57 -2.01 18.26
C LYS A 109 -6.32 -2.99 19.19
N GLU A 110 -7.48 -3.45 18.78
CA GLU A 110 -8.31 -4.40 19.53
C GLU A 110 -7.86 -5.86 19.39
N ARG A 111 -6.81 -6.13 18.60
CA ARG A 111 -6.36 -7.49 18.22
C ARG A 111 -7.49 -8.34 17.63
N ALA A 112 -8.34 -7.71 16.83
CA ALA A 112 -9.53 -8.31 16.22
C ALA A 112 -9.30 -8.74 14.75
N ILE A 113 -8.08 -9.13 14.42
CA ILE A 113 -7.68 -9.63 13.10
C ILE A 113 -6.98 -10.97 13.27
N GLN A 114 -7.30 -11.94 12.43
CA GLN A 114 -6.76 -13.30 12.50
C GLN A 114 -5.36 -13.41 11.91
N ASP A 115 -4.58 -14.36 12.46
CA ASP A 115 -3.32 -14.79 11.87
C ASP A 115 -3.57 -15.49 10.53
N ILE A 116 -2.98 -14.96 9.47
CA ILE A 116 -3.08 -15.46 8.10
C ILE A 116 -1.70 -15.88 7.55
N THR A 117 -0.73 -16.13 8.42
CA THR A 117 0.64 -16.51 8.02
C THR A 117 0.64 -17.75 7.13
N ASP A 118 -0.23 -18.70 7.40
CA ASP A 118 -0.38 -19.94 6.64
C ASP A 118 -0.85 -19.75 5.19
N VAL A 119 -1.56 -18.65 4.87
CA VAL A 119 -1.94 -18.31 3.49
C VAL A 119 -0.70 -18.20 2.60
N PHE A 120 0.40 -17.67 3.13
CA PHE A 120 1.63 -17.47 2.38
C PHE A 120 2.39 -18.78 2.10
N ASP A 121 2.08 -19.85 2.83
CA ASP A 121 2.56 -21.21 2.57
C ASP A 121 1.63 -22.05 1.68
N MET A 122 0.41 -21.55 1.39
CA MET A 122 -0.51 -22.20 0.46
C MET A 122 0.00 -22.12 -0.98
N GLU A 123 -0.36 -23.12 -1.79
CA GLU A 123 -0.16 -23.07 -3.23
C GLU A 123 -1.14 -22.09 -3.88
N VAL A 124 -0.65 -21.31 -4.83
CA VAL A 124 -1.49 -20.51 -5.71
C VAL A 124 -2.25 -21.46 -6.64
N PRO A 125 -3.59 -21.40 -6.70
CA PRO A 125 -4.40 -22.34 -7.46
C PRO A 125 -3.95 -22.47 -8.92
N GLY A 126 -3.63 -23.68 -9.34
CA GLY A 126 -3.26 -24.01 -10.73
C GLY A 126 -1.82 -23.66 -11.13
N GLU A 127 -0.99 -23.12 -10.23
CA GLU A 127 0.35 -22.64 -10.61
C GLU A 127 1.52 -23.45 -10.00
N GLY A 128 1.27 -24.27 -8.97
CA GLY A 128 2.30 -25.12 -8.37
C GLY A 128 3.41 -24.35 -7.63
N VAL A 129 3.16 -23.08 -7.28
CA VAL A 129 4.05 -22.21 -6.53
C VAL A 129 3.34 -21.70 -5.28
N LYS A 130 4.08 -21.40 -4.23
CA LYS A 130 3.50 -20.83 -3.00
C LYS A 130 3.26 -19.34 -3.13
N VAL A 131 2.25 -18.84 -2.41
CA VAL A 131 1.92 -17.40 -2.36
C VAL A 131 3.16 -16.57 -2.02
N LYS A 132 3.93 -16.97 -1.00
CA LYS A 132 5.15 -16.25 -0.58
C LYS A 132 6.21 -16.15 -1.69
N ASP A 133 6.27 -17.13 -2.59
CA ASP A 133 7.27 -17.17 -3.67
C ASP A 133 6.85 -16.27 -4.85
N LYS A 134 5.58 -15.86 -4.89
CA LYS A 134 5.06 -14.92 -5.88
C LYS A 134 5.10 -13.47 -5.43
N ILE A 135 5.09 -13.20 -4.14
CA ILE A 135 5.06 -11.83 -3.65
C ILE A 135 6.41 -11.16 -3.82
N VAL A 136 6.42 -9.92 -4.26
CA VAL A 136 7.62 -9.08 -4.33
C VAL A 136 8.27 -9.01 -2.94
N PRO A 137 9.58 -9.30 -2.81
CA PRO A 137 10.27 -9.29 -1.53
C PRO A 137 10.09 -7.97 -0.76
N GLY A 138 9.83 -8.08 0.54
CA GLY A 138 9.63 -6.95 1.44
C GLY A 138 8.16 -6.64 1.74
N PHE A 139 7.22 -7.03 0.88
CA PHE A 139 5.79 -6.74 1.11
C PHE A 139 5.19 -7.44 2.34
N THR A 140 5.77 -8.54 2.78
CA THR A 140 5.34 -9.27 3.99
C THR A 140 6.18 -8.96 5.23
N ASP A 141 7.17 -8.06 5.15
CA ASP A 141 8.12 -7.78 6.23
C ASP A 141 7.99 -6.37 6.81
N THR A 142 6.76 -5.86 6.84
CA THR A 142 6.46 -4.51 7.32
C THR A 142 5.68 -4.52 8.63
N LEU A 143 5.73 -3.41 9.39
CA LEU A 143 4.88 -3.21 10.56
C LEU A 143 3.39 -3.21 10.21
N ILE A 144 3.02 -2.89 8.96
CA ILE A 144 1.63 -2.93 8.50
C ILE A 144 1.15 -4.37 8.40
N THR A 145 1.94 -5.25 7.78
CA THR A 145 1.59 -6.66 7.61
C THR A 145 1.73 -7.47 8.89
N LYS A 146 2.65 -7.07 9.78
CA LYS A 146 2.99 -7.71 11.06
C LYS A 146 2.79 -6.75 12.25
N PRO A 147 1.55 -6.26 12.49
CA PRO A 147 1.32 -5.13 13.41
C PRO A 147 1.60 -5.44 14.88
N TYR A 148 1.74 -6.71 15.25
CA TYR A 148 1.88 -7.10 16.67
C TYR A 148 3.30 -7.46 17.09
N GLY A 149 4.28 -7.41 16.19
CA GLY A 149 5.68 -7.70 16.50
C GLY A 149 6.00 -9.16 16.87
N ASP A 150 5.05 -10.08 16.68
CA ASP A 150 5.17 -11.51 16.94
C ASP A 150 5.67 -12.33 15.74
N GLY A 151 6.03 -11.65 14.66
CA GLY A 151 6.53 -12.25 13.43
C GLY A 151 5.45 -12.83 12.51
N LYS A 152 4.19 -12.80 12.91
CA LYS A 152 3.06 -13.34 12.17
C LYS A 152 2.45 -12.30 11.24
N ILE A 153 1.88 -12.76 10.13
CA ILE A 153 1.22 -11.91 9.12
C ILE A 153 -0.29 -11.87 9.42
N TYR A 154 -0.83 -10.67 9.52
CA TYR A 154 -2.25 -10.41 9.80
C TYR A 154 -2.94 -9.65 8.66
N LEU A 155 -2.18 -8.83 7.91
CA LEU A 155 -2.70 -8.09 6.77
C LEU A 155 -1.93 -8.50 5.51
N ALA A 156 -2.66 -9.01 4.52
CA ALA A 156 -2.10 -9.44 3.25
C ALA A 156 -2.03 -8.26 2.27
N PRO A 157 -0.87 -7.97 1.66
CA PRO A 157 -0.73 -6.91 0.66
C PRO A 157 -1.54 -7.26 -0.59
N LEU A 158 -2.38 -6.35 -1.07
CA LEU A 158 -3.27 -6.61 -2.19
C LEU A 158 -2.96 -5.76 -3.43
N PHE A 159 -3.02 -4.44 -3.32
CA PHE A 159 -2.68 -3.52 -4.39
C PHE A 159 -1.54 -2.62 -3.95
N TYR A 160 -0.72 -2.14 -4.88
CA TYR A 160 0.35 -1.23 -4.55
C TYR A 160 0.57 -0.18 -5.64
N ALA A 161 1.13 0.95 -5.22
CA ALA A 161 1.46 2.05 -6.11
C ALA A 161 2.90 2.51 -5.81
N PRO A 162 3.85 2.26 -6.73
CA PRO A 162 5.23 2.67 -6.54
C PRO A 162 5.38 4.20 -6.54
N CYS A 163 6.28 4.68 -5.67
CA CYS A 163 6.80 6.04 -5.66
C CYS A 163 8.29 6.00 -5.98
N GLY A 164 8.75 6.95 -6.76
CA GLY A 164 10.13 7.03 -7.17
C GLY A 164 10.46 8.39 -7.76
N LEU A 165 11.51 8.46 -8.55
CA LEU A 165 11.93 9.66 -9.23
C LEU A 165 11.37 9.68 -10.66
N PHE A 166 10.59 10.71 -10.95
CA PHE A 166 10.13 11.03 -12.31
C PHE A 166 11.11 11.97 -12.99
N TYR A 167 11.24 11.81 -14.31
CA TYR A 167 12.12 12.62 -15.13
C TYR A 167 11.62 12.65 -16.59
N ASN A 168 12.19 13.54 -17.42
CA ASN A 168 11.97 13.51 -18.86
C ASN A 168 12.98 12.57 -19.53
N GLN A 169 12.54 11.42 -20.09
CA GLN A 169 13.40 10.45 -20.77
C GLN A 169 14.19 11.06 -21.93
N ASP A 170 13.64 12.06 -22.63
CA ASP A 170 14.28 12.68 -23.78
C ASP A 170 15.58 13.43 -23.44
N LEU A 171 15.78 13.74 -22.16
CA LEU A 171 17.01 14.36 -21.67
C LEU A 171 18.14 13.36 -21.38
N PHE A 172 17.84 12.04 -21.37
CA PHE A 172 18.76 10.97 -20.98
C PHE A 172 19.00 9.97 -22.13
N GLY A 173 19.90 9.02 -21.93
CA GLY A 173 20.24 8.03 -22.95
C GLY A 173 21.06 8.65 -24.11
N GLU A 174 20.48 8.69 -25.31
CA GLU A 174 21.06 9.39 -26.47
C GLU A 174 20.89 10.91 -26.38
N GLY A 175 20.18 11.41 -25.36
CA GLY A 175 19.97 12.82 -25.07
C GLY A 175 21.18 13.51 -24.45
N LYS A 176 20.91 14.55 -23.64
CA LYS A 176 21.94 15.45 -23.13
C LYS A 176 22.72 14.89 -21.93
N TYR A 177 22.09 14.08 -21.08
CA TYR A 177 22.63 13.63 -19.79
C TYR A 177 22.79 12.11 -19.72
N LYS A 178 23.90 11.68 -19.06
CA LYS A 178 24.02 10.28 -18.62
C LYS A 178 23.11 10.04 -17.42
N PHE A 179 22.37 8.93 -17.44
CA PHE A 179 21.50 8.54 -16.32
C PHE A 179 22.33 8.14 -15.08
N PRO A 180 22.05 8.69 -13.88
CA PRO A 180 22.81 8.38 -12.68
C PRO A 180 22.34 7.04 -12.08
N GLU A 181 23.28 6.14 -11.79
CA GLU A 181 23.02 4.86 -11.12
C GLU A 181 23.28 4.92 -9.61
N THR A 182 24.11 5.90 -9.18
CA THR A 182 24.51 6.10 -7.79
C THR A 182 24.28 7.54 -7.34
N TRP A 183 24.23 7.76 -6.03
CA TRP A 183 24.14 9.10 -5.45
C TRP A 183 25.32 9.99 -5.84
N ASP A 184 26.54 9.44 -5.90
CA ASP A 184 27.70 10.22 -6.35
C ASP A 184 27.52 10.68 -7.79
N GLU A 185 27.00 9.82 -8.68
CA GLU A 185 26.69 10.18 -10.06
C GLU A 185 25.53 11.18 -10.13
N LEU A 186 24.50 11.04 -9.28
CA LEU A 186 23.39 11.99 -9.17
C LEU A 186 23.89 13.39 -8.79
N LEU A 187 24.74 13.50 -7.78
CA LEU A 187 25.30 14.79 -7.35
C LEU A 187 26.24 15.39 -8.42
N ALA A 188 27.04 14.55 -9.08
CA ALA A 188 27.87 14.99 -10.21
C ALA A 188 27.02 15.51 -11.39
N LEU A 189 25.89 14.86 -11.66
CA LEU A 189 24.90 15.34 -12.63
C LEU A 189 24.33 16.70 -12.19
N GLY A 190 24.15 16.93 -10.88
CA GLY A 190 23.71 18.21 -10.33
C GLY A 190 24.62 19.38 -10.68
N GLU A 191 25.95 19.18 -10.63
CA GLU A 191 26.93 20.20 -11.07
C GLU A 191 26.83 20.45 -12.57
N THR A 192 26.67 19.39 -13.37
CA THR A 192 26.52 19.51 -14.83
C THR A 192 25.24 20.26 -15.20
N ALA A 193 24.11 19.86 -14.65
CA ALA A 193 22.80 20.49 -14.89
C ALA A 193 22.82 21.97 -14.51
N LYS A 194 23.42 22.29 -13.34
CA LYS A 194 23.56 23.66 -12.88
C LYS A 194 24.38 24.54 -13.84
N SER A 195 25.43 24.01 -14.44
CA SER A 195 26.20 24.73 -15.46
C SER A 195 25.41 24.99 -16.74
N ASP A 196 24.40 24.16 -17.00
CA ASP A 196 23.47 24.32 -18.13
C ASP A 196 22.25 25.19 -17.78
N GLY A 197 22.18 25.72 -16.56
CA GLY A 197 21.04 26.53 -16.08
C GLY A 197 19.79 25.72 -15.72
N ILE A 198 19.93 24.41 -15.51
CA ILE A 198 18.85 23.49 -15.12
C ILE A 198 19.10 23.01 -13.68
N SER A 199 18.04 22.88 -12.88
CA SER A 199 18.16 22.31 -11.55
C SER A 199 18.12 20.79 -11.60
N LEU A 200 18.83 20.12 -10.68
CA LEU A 200 18.79 18.65 -10.59
C LEU A 200 17.44 18.19 -10.05
N PHE A 201 16.89 18.91 -9.08
CA PHE A 201 15.84 18.39 -8.24
C PHE A 201 14.75 19.43 -7.92
N THR A 202 13.53 18.97 -7.79
CA THR A 202 12.40 19.69 -7.19
C THR A 202 11.55 18.69 -6.42
N TYR A 203 10.71 19.16 -5.48
CA TYR A 203 9.86 18.29 -4.67
C TYR A 203 8.63 19.03 -4.16
N PRO A 204 7.50 18.36 -3.98
CA PRO A 204 6.46 18.75 -3.04
C PRO A 204 6.69 18.05 -1.69
N THR A 205 6.49 18.72 -0.57
CA THR A 205 6.56 18.10 0.77
C THR A 205 5.27 17.36 1.12
N THR A 206 4.15 17.81 0.56
CA THR A 206 2.86 17.18 0.83
C THR A 206 2.71 15.90 0.01
N GLY A 207 2.87 14.75 0.67
CA GLY A 207 2.52 13.44 0.13
C GLY A 207 3.56 12.76 -0.76
N TYR A 208 4.76 13.34 -0.97
CA TYR A 208 5.72 12.75 -1.92
C TYR A 208 7.17 12.77 -1.44
N PHE A 209 7.58 13.77 -0.68
CA PHE A 209 8.92 13.82 -0.11
C PHE A 209 9.11 12.76 1.00
N ASP A 210 8.06 12.40 1.69
CA ASP A 210 8.03 11.30 2.65
C ASP A 210 8.40 9.97 1.99
N ALA A 211 7.76 9.64 0.87
CA ALA A 211 8.05 8.43 0.10
C ALA A 211 9.54 8.37 -0.34
N PHE A 212 10.08 9.50 -0.77
CA PHE A 212 11.49 9.63 -1.14
C PHE A 212 12.41 9.40 0.06
N PHE A 213 12.12 10.03 1.19
CA PHE A 213 12.90 9.90 2.41
C PHE A 213 12.83 8.49 3.00
N TYR A 214 11.66 7.85 2.95
CA TYR A 214 11.47 6.47 3.39
C TYR A 214 12.26 5.47 2.54
N ALA A 215 12.27 5.64 1.23
CA ALA A 215 13.10 4.83 0.34
C ALA A 215 14.59 5.01 0.67
N LEU A 216 15.04 6.25 0.91
CA LEU A 216 16.42 6.56 1.28
C LEU A 216 16.83 5.94 2.63
N LEU A 217 15.97 5.96 3.65
CA LEU A 217 16.23 5.28 4.92
C LEU A 217 16.45 3.77 4.71
N ASN A 218 15.66 3.15 3.84
CA ASN A 218 15.86 1.74 3.48
C ASN A 218 17.16 1.51 2.71
N GLU A 219 17.60 2.44 1.88
CA GLU A 219 18.89 2.31 1.15
C GLU A 219 20.10 2.36 2.07
N VAL A 220 20.08 3.27 3.04
CA VAL A 220 21.23 3.47 3.95
C VAL A 220 21.33 2.40 5.02
N GLY A 221 20.19 1.90 5.56
CA GLY A 221 20.19 1.03 6.73
C GLY A 221 19.28 -0.20 6.65
N GLY A 222 18.61 -0.41 5.50
CA GLY A 222 17.69 -1.54 5.31
C GLY A 222 16.38 -1.41 6.08
N SER A 223 15.56 -2.46 6.00
CA SER A 223 14.24 -2.49 6.63
C SER A 223 14.30 -2.45 8.17
N GLU A 224 15.39 -2.92 8.78
CA GLU A 224 15.55 -2.87 10.24
C GLU A 224 15.67 -1.43 10.73
N LEU A 225 16.57 -0.62 10.14
CA LEU A 225 16.67 0.80 10.47
C LEU A 225 15.34 1.51 10.24
N PHE A 226 14.72 1.26 9.09
CA PHE A 226 13.45 1.89 8.73
C PHE A 226 12.37 1.56 9.76
N ASN A 227 12.15 0.29 10.09
CA ASN A 227 11.12 -0.13 11.04
C ASN A 227 11.38 0.43 12.45
N ASN A 228 12.64 0.46 12.90
CA ASN A 228 12.99 1.05 14.20
C ASN A 228 12.74 2.56 14.21
N ALA A 229 13.04 3.26 13.13
CA ALA A 229 12.74 4.69 12.98
C ALA A 229 11.23 4.96 12.99
N MET A 230 10.45 4.14 12.28
CA MET A 230 8.97 4.24 12.26
C MET A 230 8.33 3.90 13.61
N ASN A 231 9.01 3.14 14.46
CA ASN A 231 8.63 2.89 15.85
C ASN A 231 9.14 3.95 16.84
N TYR A 232 9.67 5.07 16.36
CA TYR A 232 10.20 6.17 17.17
C TYR A 232 11.39 5.76 18.06
N GLU A 233 12.18 4.75 17.65
CA GLU A 233 13.36 4.36 18.41
C GLU A 233 14.47 5.41 18.25
N GLU A 234 14.87 6.03 19.36
CA GLU A 234 15.87 7.10 19.37
C GLU A 234 17.20 6.69 18.70
N LYS A 235 17.65 5.44 18.96
CA LYS A 235 18.89 4.91 18.39
C LYS A 235 18.83 4.76 16.87
N ALA A 236 17.64 4.60 16.28
CA ALA A 236 17.50 4.58 14.84
C ALA A 236 17.83 5.95 14.25
N TRP A 237 17.29 7.02 14.84
CA TRP A 237 17.48 8.38 14.35
C TRP A 237 18.89 8.96 14.64
N THR A 238 19.62 8.40 15.59
CA THR A 238 21.00 8.80 15.94
C THR A 238 22.07 7.90 15.30
N SER A 239 21.68 6.90 14.51
CA SER A 239 22.60 6.00 13.82
C SER A 239 23.40 6.71 12.72
N ASN A 240 24.58 6.17 12.39
CA ASN A 240 25.40 6.68 11.28
C ASN A 240 24.64 6.59 9.93
N GLU A 241 23.84 5.55 9.76
CA GLU A 241 23.03 5.34 8.57
C GLU A 241 21.94 6.42 8.43
N ALA A 242 21.20 6.74 9.52
CA ALA A 242 20.24 7.82 9.49
C ALA A 242 20.92 9.17 9.24
N THR A 243 22.05 9.44 9.92
CA THR A 243 22.86 10.64 9.68
C THR A 243 23.23 10.76 8.19
N LYS A 244 23.62 9.63 7.56
CA LYS A 244 23.93 9.62 6.14
C LYS A 244 22.74 10.00 5.26
N ALA A 245 21.50 9.58 5.62
CA ALA A 245 20.30 9.99 4.89
C ALA A 245 20.09 11.50 4.94
N PHE A 246 20.20 12.11 6.14
CA PHE A 246 20.09 13.56 6.29
C PHE A 246 21.17 14.31 5.52
N GLU A 247 22.43 13.85 5.56
CA GLU A 247 23.53 14.43 4.80
C GLU A 247 23.28 14.41 3.30
N LEU A 248 22.82 13.28 2.75
CA LEU A 248 22.52 13.14 1.32
C LEU A 248 21.42 14.11 0.89
N ILE A 249 20.37 14.31 1.69
CA ILE A 249 19.36 15.34 1.42
C ILE A 249 19.97 16.74 1.47
N GLY A 250 20.85 17.01 2.43
CA GLY A 250 21.57 18.28 2.51
C GLY A 250 22.44 18.59 1.28
N GLU A 251 23.09 17.56 0.72
CA GLU A 251 23.83 17.70 -0.52
C GLU A 251 22.89 17.93 -1.72
N LEU A 252 21.80 17.16 -1.82
CA LEU A 252 20.80 17.30 -2.88
C LEU A 252 20.14 18.69 -2.86
N ALA A 253 19.93 19.26 -1.70
CA ALA A 253 19.36 20.60 -1.51
C ALA A 253 20.13 21.69 -2.25
N LYS A 254 21.45 21.53 -2.48
CA LYS A 254 22.29 22.49 -3.22
C LYS A 254 21.93 22.61 -4.70
N TYR A 255 21.24 21.63 -5.25
CA TYR A 255 20.84 21.51 -6.65
C TYR A 255 19.33 21.57 -6.86
N THR A 256 18.59 21.91 -5.79
CA THR A 256 17.13 22.07 -5.84
C THR A 256 16.76 23.39 -6.52
N HIS A 257 15.68 23.36 -7.32
CA HIS A 257 15.17 24.53 -8.04
C HIS A 257 14.76 25.63 -7.03
N PRO A 258 15.13 26.90 -7.26
CA PRO A 258 14.90 27.99 -6.29
C PRO A 258 13.43 28.21 -5.95
N ASP A 259 12.51 27.99 -6.88
CA ASP A 259 11.07 28.16 -6.64
C ASP A 259 10.43 27.01 -5.84
N THR A 260 11.16 25.88 -5.66
CA THR A 260 10.61 24.69 -5.02
C THR A 260 9.99 24.96 -3.66
N VAL A 261 10.71 25.66 -2.79
CA VAL A 261 10.27 25.90 -1.41
C VAL A 261 8.96 26.69 -1.35
N SER A 262 8.82 27.72 -2.20
CA SER A 262 7.62 28.56 -2.22
C SER A 262 6.37 27.84 -2.74
N GLN A 263 6.55 26.67 -3.34
CA GLN A 263 5.52 25.87 -4.02
C GLN A 263 5.38 24.46 -3.42
N ALA A 264 6.20 24.12 -2.41
CA ALA A 264 6.30 22.74 -1.92
C ALA A 264 5.05 22.25 -1.17
N ASN A 265 4.32 23.17 -0.55
CA ASN A 265 3.19 22.86 0.31
C ASN A 265 1.85 23.29 -0.29
N GLY A 266 0.75 22.69 0.22
CA GLY A 266 -0.61 23.03 -0.18
C GLY A 266 -0.86 22.82 -1.67
N GLU A 267 -1.70 23.65 -2.26
CA GLU A 267 -2.10 23.54 -3.69
C GLU A 267 -0.98 23.93 -4.69
N GLY A 268 0.16 24.41 -4.19
CA GLY A 268 1.30 24.80 -5.02
C GLY A 268 2.08 23.62 -5.61
N PHE A 269 1.87 22.40 -5.14
CA PHE A 269 2.65 21.22 -5.52
C PHE A 269 2.67 20.93 -7.03
N THR A 270 1.60 21.22 -7.75
CA THR A 270 1.54 21.04 -9.20
C THR A 270 2.49 21.97 -9.96
N LYS A 271 2.88 23.12 -9.37
CA LYS A 271 3.89 24.02 -9.95
C LYS A 271 5.29 23.41 -9.92
N ASN A 272 5.61 22.65 -8.85
CA ASN A 272 6.86 21.91 -8.80
C ASN A 272 6.85 20.74 -9.81
N GLN A 273 5.71 20.10 -10.03
CA GLN A 273 5.56 19.09 -11.10
C GLN A 273 5.76 19.72 -12.48
N GLN A 274 5.27 20.96 -12.70
CA GLN A 274 5.46 21.68 -13.96
C GLN A 274 6.93 21.94 -14.30
N LEU A 275 7.81 22.09 -13.30
CA LEU A 275 9.25 22.28 -13.54
C LEU A 275 9.89 21.11 -14.32
N ILE A 276 9.39 19.89 -14.12
CA ILE A 276 9.85 18.71 -14.88
C ILE A 276 9.35 18.78 -16.32
N LEU A 277 8.07 19.12 -16.51
CA LEU A 277 7.47 19.23 -17.83
C LEU A 277 8.14 20.34 -18.69
N ASP A 278 8.59 21.39 -18.03
CA ASP A 278 9.31 22.53 -18.65
C ASP A 278 10.81 22.27 -18.84
N ASN A 279 11.35 21.11 -18.44
CA ASN A 279 12.79 20.81 -18.38
C ASN A 279 13.60 21.79 -17.52
N LYS A 280 12.97 22.41 -16.49
CA LYS A 280 13.64 23.29 -15.52
C LYS A 280 14.25 22.55 -14.34
N ALA A 281 13.77 21.33 -14.08
CA ALA A 281 14.36 20.38 -13.13
C ALA A 281 14.46 19.00 -13.78
N LEU A 282 15.46 18.20 -13.40
CA LEU A 282 15.67 16.87 -13.97
C LEU A 282 14.84 15.80 -13.26
N PHE A 283 14.72 15.86 -11.94
CA PHE A 283 14.04 14.85 -11.13
C PHE A 283 13.04 15.44 -10.15
N ILE A 284 11.94 14.71 -9.93
CA ILE A 284 10.95 14.96 -8.89
C ILE A 284 10.50 13.65 -8.24
N PRO A 285 10.46 13.52 -6.90
CA PRO A 285 9.84 12.38 -6.25
C PRO A 285 8.33 12.48 -6.38
N ASN A 286 7.69 11.37 -6.78
CA ASN A 286 6.23 11.30 -6.88
C ASN A 286 5.75 9.84 -6.97
N GLY A 287 4.44 9.64 -7.01
CA GLY A 287 3.79 8.36 -7.25
C GLY A 287 3.23 8.23 -8.66
N THR A 288 2.69 7.05 -8.97
CA THR A 288 2.17 6.68 -10.30
C THR A 288 1.02 7.56 -10.79
N TRP A 289 0.43 8.37 -9.94
CA TRP A 289 -0.65 9.33 -10.27
C TRP A 289 -0.16 10.61 -10.97
N LEU A 290 1.14 10.97 -10.84
CA LEU A 290 1.71 12.20 -11.41
C LEU A 290 1.36 12.44 -12.89
N PRO A 291 1.50 11.47 -13.80
CA PRO A 291 1.14 11.68 -15.19
C PRO A 291 -0.35 11.99 -15.42
N GLY A 292 -1.22 11.38 -14.59
CA GLY A 292 -2.65 11.67 -14.61
C GLY A 292 -2.99 13.08 -14.13
N GLU A 293 -2.35 13.54 -13.04
CA GLU A 293 -2.50 14.90 -12.51
C GLU A 293 -2.06 15.96 -13.53
N MET A 294 -1.02 15.66 -14.30
CA MET A 294 -0.41 16.58 -15.26
C MET A 294 -0.79 16.31 -16.73
N LYS A 295 -1.85 15.50 -16.99
CA LYS A 295 -2.21 15.07 -18.35
C LYS A 295 -2.44 16.22 -19.32
N ASP A 296 -3.11 17.28 -18.88
CA ASP A 296 -3.49 18.44 -19.66
C ASP A 296 -2.48 19.61 -19.55
N ALA A 297 -1.43 19.44 -18.75
CA ALA A 297 -0.42 20.49 -18.55
C ALA A 297 0.49 20.64 -19.79
N PRO A 298 0.87 21.88 -20.18
CA PRO A 298 1.84 22.11 -21.24
C PRO A 298 3.18 21.47 -20.89
N ARG A 299 3.92 21.03 -21.91
CA ARG A 299 5.20 20.36 -21.72
C ARG A 299 6.16 20.65 -22.85
N ALA A 300 7.46 20.49 -22.58
CA ALA A 300 8.50 20.65 -23.56
C ALA A 300 8.33 19.66 -24.75
N ASP A 301 8.76 20.08 -25.93
CA ASP A 301 8.73 19.25 -27.14
C ASP A 301 9.51 17.94 -26.90
N GLY A 302 8.94 16.83 -27.35
CA GLY A 302 9.55 15.50 -27.19
C GLY A 302 9.45 14.90 -25.78
N PHE A 303 8.82 15.59 -24.82
CA PHE A 303 8.72 15.12 -23.44
C PHE A 303 8.12 13.71 -23.34
N LYS A 304 8.81 12.83 -22.61
CA LYS A 304 8.37 11.48 -22.27
C LYS A 304 8.61 11.20 -20.80
N TRP A 305 7.59 10.72 -20.12
CA TRP A 305 7.74 10.32 -18.74
C TRP A 305 8.75 9.18 -18.58
N GLY A 306 9.74 9.38 -17.72
CA GLY A 306 10.60 8.36 -17.17
C GLY A 306 10.30 8.17 -15.68
N PHE A 307 10.56 6.98 -15.17
CA PHE A 307 10.39 6.63 -13.77
C PHE A 307 11.50 5.67 -13.33
N THR A 308 12.02 5.87 -12.13
CA THR A 308 13.07 5.04 -11.56
C THR A 308 12.97 4.97 -10.04
N ALA A 309 13.51 3.88 -9.47
CA ALA A 309 13.86 3.84 -8.05
C ALA A 309 14.95 4.88 -7.72
N LEU A 310 15.23 5.11 -6.44
CA LEU A 310 16.34 5.97 -6.05
C LEU A 310 17.67 5.42 -6.57
N PRO A 311 18.63 6.29 -6.97
CA PRO A 311 19.98 5.86 -7.26
C PRO A 311 20.63 5.26 -6.02
N LYS A 312 21.38 4.17 -6.18
CA LYS A 312 22.02 3.47 -5.06
C LYS A 312 22.97 4.38 -4.28
N VAL A 313 22.91 4.36 -2.96
CA VAL A 313 23.80 5.15 -2.11
C VAL A 313 25.27 4.80 -2.36
N LYS A 314 25.56 3.54 -2.74
CA LYS A 314 26.90 3.10 -3.14
C LYS A 314 26.81 2.07 -4.26
N ALA A 315 27.83 1.98 -5.07
CA ALA A 315 27.95 0.95 -6.11
C ALA A 315 27.83 -0.46 -5.50
N GLY A 316 27.02 -1.33 -6.13
CA GLY A 316 26.71 -2.67 -5.63
C GLY A 316 25.70 -2.74 -4.47
N GLY A 317 25.21 -1.59 -3.99
CA GLY A 317 24.11 -1.52 -3.03
C GLY A 317 22.75 -1.86 -3.63
N ASN A 318 21.71 -1.80 -2.82
CA ASN A 318 20.33 -1.96 -3.26
C ASN A 318 19.77 -0.60 -3.68
N ALA A 319 18.93 -0.59 -4.70
CA ALA A 319 18.02 0.52 -5.01
C ALA A 319 16.67 0.25 -4.35
N TYR A 320 16.00 1.28 -3.89
CA TYR A 320 14.67 1.17 -3.30
C TYR A 320 13.67 2.09 -4.00
N SER A 321 12.43 1.61 -4.09
CA SER A 321 11.27 2.40 -4.47
C SER A 321 10.25 2.26 -3.35
N TYR A 322 9.83 3.37 -2.77
CA TYR A 322 8.76 3.33 -1.76
C TYR A 322 7.45 3.00 -2.45
N THR A 323 6.58 2.30 -1.75
CA THR A 323 5.27 1.99 -2.29
C THR A 323 4.20 2.10 -1.22
N PHE A 324 3.12 2.77 -1.58
CA PHE A 324 1.87 2.63 -0.85
C PHE A 324 1.22 1.31 -1.23
N PHE A 325 0.61 0.64 -0.27
CA PHE A 325 -0.10 -0.59 -0.56
C PHE A 325 -1.38 -0.72 0.27
N GLU A 326 -2.36 -1.35 -0.32
CA GLU A 326 -3.63 -1.65 0.30
C GLU A 326 -3.64 -3.11 0.74
N GLN A 327 -4.46 -3.43 1.74
CA GLN A 327 -4.42 -4.72 2.40
C GLN A 327 -5.80 -5.38 2.40
N MET A 328 -5.78 -6.71 2.47
CA MET A 328 -6.95 -7.53 2.82
C MET A 328 -6.62 -8.37 4.06
N TYR A 329 -7.63 -8.68 4.85
CA TYR A 329 -7.47 -9.42 6.09
C TYR A 329 -8.75 -10.14 6.51
N ILE A 330 -8.61 -11.11 7.41
CA ILE A 330 -9.71 -11.86 8.00
C ILE A 330 -9.97 -11.30 9.40
N PRO A 331 -11.14 -10.69 9.66
CA PRO A 331 -11.47 -10.21 11.00
C PRO A 331 -11.79 -11.37 11.95
N GLU A 332 -11.61 -11.16 13.26
CA GLU A 332 -12.09 -12.09 14.28
C GLU A 332 -13.62 -12.22 14.21
N GLY A 333 -14.11 -13.45 14.31
CA GLY A 333 -15.53 -13.76 14.19
C GLY A 333 -15.99 -14.09 12.76
N ALA A 334 -15.11 -14.09 11.78
CA ALA A 334 -15.37 -14.64 10.45
C ALA A 334 -15.80 -16.11 10.53
N LYS A 335 -16.73 -16.53 9.67
CA LYS A 335 -17.31 -17.89 9.72
C LYS A 335 -16.64 -18.84 8.73
N GLU A 336 -16.32 -18.38 7.54
CA GLU A 336 -15.78 -19.18 6.45
C GLU A 336 -14.25 -18.96 6.30
N VAL A 337 -13.49 -19.08 7.41
CA VAL A 337 -12.05 -18.75 7.48
C VAL A 337 -11.22 -19.53 6.45
N ASP A 338 -11.44 -20.86 6.34
CA ASP A 338 -10.70 -21.68 5.38
C ASP A 338 -11.01 -21.29 3.93
N LEU A 339 -12.26 -20.92 3.65
CA LEU A 339 -12.67 -20.46 2.33
C LEU A 339 -12.10 -19.07 2.03
N ALA A 340 -12.06 -18.18 3.04
CA ALA A 340 -11.43 -16.88 2.95
C ALA A 340 -9.94 -17.00 2.64
N LYS A 341 -9.21 -17.90 3.31
CA LYS A 341 -7.79 -18.17 3.02
C LYS A 341 -7.57 -18.70 1.60
N LYS A 342 -8.46 -19.58 1.10
CA LYS A 342 -8.41 -20.05 -0.29
C LYS A 342 -8.63 -18.92 -1.29
N PHE A 343 -9.59 -18.05 -1.03
CA PHE A 343 -9.82 -16.87 -1.86
C PHE A 343 -8.61 -15.92 -1.84
N MET A 344 -8.01 -15.69 -0.67
CA MET A 344 -6.80 -14.88 -0.56
C MET A 344 -5.63 -15.48 -1.38
N ALA A 345 -5.43 -16.80 -1.34
CA ALA A 345 -4.42 -17.45 -2.16
C ALA A 345 -4.73 -17.33 -3.67
N TYR A 346 -6.01 -17.45 -4.08
CA TYR A 346 -6.45 -17.23 -5.46
C TYR A 346 -6.16 -15.80 -5.93
N MET A 347 -6.34 -14.81 -5.07
CA MET A 347 -6.05 -13.41 -5.40
C MET A 347 -4.62 -13.19 -5.89
N TYR A 348 -3.66 -14.04 -5.53
CA TYR A 348 -2.27 -13.95 -6.01
C TYR A 348 -1.98 -14.76 -7.28
N SER A 349 -3.02 -15.31 -7.93
CA SER A 349 -2.85 -16.01 -9.20
C SER A 349 -2.61 -15.05 -10.37
N ASP A 350 -1.98 -15.57 -11.41
CA ASP A 350 -1.80 -14.86 -12.68
C ASP A 350 -3.14 -14.47 -13.31
N GLU A 351 -4.17 -15.34 -13.17
CA GLU A 351 -5.53 -15.05 -13.62
C GLU A 351 -6.11 -13.84 -12.87
N ALA A 352 -6.01 -13.84 -11.53
CA ALA A 352 -6.52 -12.74 -10.72
C ALA A 352 -5.76 -11.43 -11.01
N ALA A 353 -4.45 -11.47 -11.13
CA ALA A 353 -3.63 -10.30 -11.43
C ALA A 353 -3.99 -9.68 -12.80
N LYS A 354 -4.23 -10.51 -13.79
CA LYS A 354 -4.67 -10.05 -15.12
C LYS A 354 -6.05 -9.39 -15.05
N ILE A 355 -7.03 -10.03 -14.41
CA ILE A 355 -8.39 -9.47 -14.25
C ILE A 355 -8.33 -8.12 -13.52
N ILE A 356 -7.59 -8.05 -12.42
CA ILE A 356 -7.42 -6.82 -11.62
C ILE A 356 -6.87 -5.71 -12.51
N HIS A 357 -5.76 -5.96 -13.21
CA HIS A 357 -5.16 -4.95 -14.07
C HIS A 357 -6.10 -4.51 -15.19
N GLU A 358 -6.70 -5.44 -15.93
CA GLU A 358 -7.57 -5.14 -17.07
C GLU A 358 -8.87 -4.40 -16.69
N LYS A 359 -9.44 -4.68 -15.51
CA LYS A 359 -10.73 -4.12 -15.09
C LYS A 359 -10.62 -2.86 -14.22
N SER A 360 -9.53 -2.70 -13.52
CA SER A 360 -9.37 -1.59 -12.56
C SER A 360 -8.10 -0.76 -12.75
N GLY A 361 -7.13 -1.25 -13.50
CA GLY A 361 -5.80 -0.64 -13.55
C GLY A 361 -5.00 -0.79 -12.26
N ALA A 362 -5.55 -1.42 -11.22
CA ALA A 362 -4.80 -1.76 -10.01
C ALA A 362 -3.75 -2.84 -10.30
N VAL A 363 -2.71 -2.88 -9.49
CA VAL A 363 -1.61 -3.82 -9.66
C VAL A 363 -1.31 -4.52 -8.35
N GLN A 364 -1.13 -5.82 -8.42
CA GLN A 364 -0.79 -6.65 -7.26
C GLN A 364 0.72 -6.75 -7.07
N PRO A 365 1.20 -6.87 -5.82
CA PRO A 365 2.61 -6.98 -5.50
C PRO A 365 3.16 -8.39 -5.77
N ILE A 366 3.03 -8.87 -7.02
CA ILE A 366 3.56 -10.15 -7.47
C ILE A 366 4.73 -9.95 -8.43
N VAL A 367 5.72 -10.83 -8.33
CA VAL A 367 6.91 -10.82 -9.18
C VAL A 367 6.51 -10.98 -10.66
N GLY A 368 7.04 -10.12 -11.52
CA GLY A 368 6.77 -10.16 -12.95
C GLY A 368 5.36 -9.71 -13.34
N VAL A 369 4.68 -8.93 -12.50
CA VAL A 369 3.32 -8.42 -12.78
C VAL A 369 3.25 -7.58 -14.05
N SER A 370 4.35 -6.93 -14.44
CA SER A 370 4.45 -6.12 -15.68
C SER A 370 4.17 -6.92 -16.95
N LYS A 371 4.24 -8.26 -16.91
CA LYS A 371 3.88 -9.15 -18.04
C LYS A 371 2.40 -9.05 -18.46
N PHE A 372 1.52 -8.59 -17.56
CA PHE A 372 0.09 -8.39 -17.85
C PHE A 372 -0.20 -7.02 -18.48
N MET A 373 0.78 -6.12 -18.51
CA MET A 373 0.64 -4.77 -19.05
C MET A 373 1.02 -4.77 -20.53
N THR A 374 0.20 -4.11 -21.34
CA THR A 374 0.46 -4.01 -22.78
C THR A 374 1.65 -3.07 -23.07
N GLU A 375 2.23 -3.20 -24.27
CA GLU A 375 3.26 -2.26 -24.71
C GLU A 375 2.62 -0.87 -24.90
N GLY A 376 3.20 0.15 -24.24
CA GLY A 376 2.60 1.49 -24.19
C GLY A 376 1.71 1.76 -23.00
N ASP A 377 1.41 0.76 -22.17
CA ASP A 377 0.79 0.97 -20.87
C ASP A 377 1.78 1.73 -19.97
N GLN A 378 1.37 2.89 -19.50
CA GLN A 378 2.19 3.74 -18.64
C GLN A 378 2.55 3.03 -17.32
N ASN A 379 1.67 2.18 -16.81
CA ASN A 379 1.92 1.39 -15.61
C ASN A 379 3.14 0.47 -15.77
N LYS A 380 3.38 -0.07 -16.98
CA LYS A 380 4.56 -0.91 -17.22
C LYS A 380 5.87 -0.20 -16.86
N LEU A 381 5.97 1.11 -17.13
CA LEU A 381 7.14 1.91 -16.76
C LEU A 381 7.33 1.92 -15.23
N PHE A 382 6.25 2.10 -14.47
CA PHE A 382 6.34 2.26 -13.01
C PHE A 382 6.64 0.95 -12.31
N TYR A 383 5.92 -0.10 -12.67
CA TYR A 383 6.00 -1.39 -11.97
C TYR A 383 7.23 -2.21 -12.37
N SER A 384 7.83 -1.95 -13.55
CA SER A 384 9.06 -2.60 -13.98
C SER A 384 10.29 -2.28 -13.11
N VAL A 385 10.25 -1.25 -12.25
CA VAL A 385 11.38 -0.95 -11.36
C VAL A 385 11.72 -2.14 -10.44
N TYR A 386 10.72 -2.90 -10.02
CA TYR A 386 10.92 -4.10 -9.18
C TYR A 386 11.43 -5.28 -10.01
N ASP A 387 10.98 -5.44 -11.25
CA ASP A 387 11.52 -6.43 -12.18
C ASP A 387 12.98 -6.12 -12.53
N ASN A 388 13.37 -4.84 -12.51
CA ASN A 388 14.75 -4.36 -12.70
C ASN A 388 15.60 -4.42 -11.41
N GLY A 389 15.10 -5.03 -10.35
CA GLY A 389 15.84 -5.36 -9.14
C GLY A 389 15.78 -4.31 -8.02
N ALA A 390 14.95 -3.27 -8.13
CA ALA A 390 14.68 -2.41 -6.99
C ALA A 390 13.92 -3.20 -5.90
N LYS A 391 14.20 -2.89 -4.65
CA LYS A 391 13.46 -3.41 -3.50
C LYS A 391 12.30 -2.48 -3.15
N ALA A 392 11.21 -3.05 -2.69
CA ALA A 392 10.13 -2.27 -2.15
C ALA A 392 10.49 -1.73 -0.75
N ALA A 393 10.35 -0.44 -0.56
CA ALA A 393 10.30 0.19 0.76
C ALA A 393 8.84 0.53 1.05
N MET A 394 8.35 0.16 2.23
CA MET A 394 6.94 0.39 2.58
C MET A 394 6.74 0.42 4.09
N GLY A 395 5.62 0.96 4.51
CA GLY A 395 5.30 1.17 5.91
C GLY A 395 5.30 2.65 6.25
N GLY A 396 5.15 2.96 7.51
CA GLY A 396 5.10 4.32 8.02
C GLY A 396 5.16 4.30 9.53
N PHE A 397 5.03 5.46 10.14
CA PHE A 397 5.08 5.58 11.58
C PHE A 397 3.98 4.77 12.27
N ALA A 398 4.37 4.08 13.35
CA ALA A 398 3.44 3.43 14.24
C ALA A 398 2.45 4.45 14.83
N ALA A 399 1.21 4.00 15.08
CA ALA A 399 0.23 4.85 15.72
C ALA A 399 0.74 5.30 17.11
N ALA A 400 0.67 6.60 17.37
CA ALA A 400 1.13 7.19 18.62
C ALA A 400 0.08 8.18 19.18
N PRO A 401 0.05 8.40 20.48
CA PRO A 401 -0.77 9.45 21.06
C PRO A 401 -0.25 10.83 20.60
N PRO A 402 -1.12 11.84 20.44
CA PRO A 402 -0.69 13.18 20.11
C PRO A 402 0.14 13.77 21.28
N VAL A 403 1.23 14.44 20.94
CA VAL A 403 2.09 15.16 21.87
C VAL A 403 1.97 16.64 21.57
N GLU A 404 1.61 17.45 22.58
CA GLU A 404 1.43 18.89 22.39
C GLU A 404 2.72 19.56 21.86
N GLY A 405 2.56 20.33 20.79
CA GLY A 405 3.67 21.05 20.15
C GLY A 405 4.63 20.17 19.34
N VAL A 406 4.32 18.88 19.12
CA VAL A 406 5.13 17.98 18.32
C VAL A 406 4.34 17.49 17.11
N ASP A 407 4.73 17.95 15.94
CA ASP A 407 4.30 17.39 14.66
C ASP A 407 5.53 16.84 13.92
N LEU A 408 5.75 15.54 14.04
CA LEU A 408 6.90 14.89 13.40
C LEU A 408 6.61 14.50 11.96
N THR A 409 5.38 14.07 11.65
CA THR A 409 5.10 13.21 10.48
C THR A 409 4.24 13.85 9.40
N SER A 410 3.66 15.03 9.63
CA SER A 410 2.90 15.70 8.54
C SER A 410 3.84 16.26 7.46
N GLY A 411 3.29 16.59 6.29
CA GLY A 411 4.06 17.20 5.19
C GLY A 411 4.74 18.51 5.58
N ASP A 412 4.20 19.24 6.56
CA ASP A 412 4.78 20.46 7.14
C ASP A 412 5.52 20.21 8.46
N GLY A 413 5.53 18.95 8.93
CA GLY A 413 6.12 18.55 10.20
C GLY A 413 7.64 18.55 10.21
N ILE A 414 8.18 18.25 11.39
CA ILE A 414 9.62 18.32 11.68
C ILE A 414 10.45 17.46 10.72
N LEU A 415 9.97 16.25 10.37
CA LEU A 415 10.75 15.36 9.50
C LEU A 415 10.72 15.80 8.03
N PHE A 416 9.56 16.17 7.48
CA PHE A 416 9.44 16.45 6.06
C PHE A 416 9.45 17.95 5.73
N GLY A 417 8.75 18.78 6.49
CA GLY A 417 8.68 20.22 6.24
C GLY A 417 10.01 20.94 6.41
N THR A 418 10.88 20.46 7.32
CA THR A 418 12.18 21.10 7.60
C THR A 418 13.11 21.06 6.39
N VAL A 419 12.92 20.17 5.39
CA VAL A 419 13.73 20.21 4.16
C VAL A 419 13.66 21.57 3.47
N ASN A 420 12.54 22.30 3.56
CA ASN A 420 12.40 23.65 3.04
C ASN A 420 13.38 24.65 3.71
N SER A 421 13.63 24.45 5.01
CA SER A 421 14.61 25.26 5.75
C SER A 421 16.06 24.89 5.39
N ILE A 422 16.32 23.61 5.02
CA ILE A 422 17.64 23.20 4.54
C ILE A 422 17.91 23.80 3.16
N VAL A 423 16.98 23.71 2.23
CA VAL A 423 17.10 24.32 0.89
C VAL A 423 17.26 25.82 0.97
N SER A 424 16.52 26.50 1.85
CA SER A 424 16.61 27.95 2.10
C SER A 424 17.83 28.36 2.93
N LYS A 425 18.65 27.41 3.42
CA LYS A 425 19.81 27.63 4.30
C LYS A 425 19.46 28.28 5.64
N ASN A 426 18.24 28.12 6.11
CA ASN A 426 17.78 28.64 7.40
C ASN A 426 18.09 27.68 8.57
N LYS A 427 18.34 26.40 8.27
CA LYS A 427 18.76 25.37 9.22
C LYS A 427 19.91 24.54 8.66
N THR A 428 20.70 23.95 9.54
CA THR A 428 21.70 22.94 9.18
C THR A 428 21.08 21.55 9.22
N VAL A 429 21.71 20.61 8.52
CA VAL A 429 21.32 19.19 8.54
C VAL A 429 21.37 18.61 9.96
N GLU A 430 22.39 18.99 10.74
CA GLU A 430 22.53 18.58 12.15
C GLU A 430 21.38 19.11 13.02
N GLN A 431 20.98 20.37 12.85
CA GLN A 431 19.81 20.92 13.55
C GLN A 431 18.53 20.15 13.19
N TRP A 432 18.34 19.85 11.93
CA TRP A 432 17.20 19.06 11.47
C TRP A 432 17.16 17.66 12.11
N GLN A 433 18.27 16.92 12.06
CA GLN A 433 18.36 15.59 12.66
C GLN A 433 18.10 15.65 14.18
N ASN A 434 18.66 16.61 14.89
CA ASN A 434 18.46 16.78 16.32
C ASN A 434 16.98 17.06 16.67
N GLU A 435 16.30 17.89 15.91
CA GLU A 435 14.86 18.15 16.09
C GLU A 435 14.02 16.87 15.88
N VAL A 436 14.38 16.03 14.90
CA VAL A 436 13.72 14.73 14.67
C VAL A 436 13.95 13.77 15.84
N VAL A 437 15.19 13.69 16.35
CA VAL A 437 15.54 12.87 17.53
C VAL A 437 14.71 13.29 18.75
N GLU A 438 14.68 14.60 19.05
CA GLU A 438 13.91 15.13 20.18
C GLU A 438 12.41 14.87 20.06
N ALA A 439 11.85 15.04 18.84
CA ALA A 439 10.44 14.80 18.58
C ALA A 439 10.09 13.31 18.73
N ALA A 440 10.92 12.42 18.17
CA ALA A 440 10.74 10.97 18.29
C ALA A 440 10.81 10.50 19.76
N ALA A 441 11.76 11.04 20.55
CA ALA A 441 11.88 10.72 21.97
C ALA A 441 10.60 11.11 22.75
N LYS A 442 10.07 12.32 22.54
CA LYS A 442 8.82 12.77 23.19
C LYS A 442 7.63 11.89 22.83
N ILE A 443 7.52 11.48 21.56
CA ILE A 443 6.45 10.56 21.12
C ILE A 443 6.64 9.19 21.77
N ARG A 444 7.87 8.68 21.85
CA ARG A 444 8.16 7.40 22.48
C ARG A 444 7.85 7.40 23.97
N GLU A 445 8.14 8.49 24.68
CA GLU A 445 7.75 8.68 26.08
C GLU A 445 6.22 8.63 26.24
N ALA A 446 5.48 9.30 25.37
CA ALA A 446 4.02 9.29 25.40
C ALA A 446 3.42 7.90 25.11
N ILE A 447 4.04 7.10 24.22
CA ILE A 447 3.67 5.69 23.98
C ILE A 447 3.88 4.85 25.23
N ASN A 448 5.03 5.01 25.91
CA ASN A 448 5.39 4.22 27.09
C ASN A 448 4.57 4.60 28.33
N ALA A 449 3.91 5.75 28.35
CA ALA A 449 3.07 6.23 29.44
C ALA A 449 1.61 5.69 29.39
N GLN A 450 1.23 5.01 28.31
CA GLN A 450 -0.08 4.35 28.14
C GLN A 450 -0.06 2.92 28.68
#